data_d921493206be9890aefe7b54abdfab50
#
_entry.id   d921493206be9890aefe7b54abdfab50
#
_cell.length_a   1.000
_cell.length_b   1.000
_cell.length_c   1.000
_cell.angle_alpha   90.00
_cell.angle_beta   90.00
_cell.angle_gamma   90.00
#
_symmetry.space_group_name_H-M   'P 1'
#
loop_
_entity.id
_entity.type
_entity.pdbx_description
1 polymer ?
#
loop_
_entity_poly.entity_id
_entity_poly.type
_entity_poly.pdbx_seq_one_letter_code
_entity_poly.pdbx_strand_id
1 'polypeptide(L)'
;MLLSCESISKSYGVKPLFSNLSIGLSEGDRVGLIGPNGSGKSTLLKILAGIEDSDDGTRSLRRHVRLSYVPQESTFPPDLTVEEVLAQTLREEGLDPHEESGRIARALSLGEFPDSEQSVRTLSGGWKKRLAIARSLLMEPDVLMMDEPTNHLDVEGILWLEQLLKSETRAYLVISHDRRFLESVAERMIELNRIYPQGRFEAPGRYSDFLEAREANLEAQANEHATLANKVRREVEWLRRGPKARTTKAKARIDAAGALINDLADRDSRRELAPAGIDFTASGRKSKQLIVAQQLGKSLGSRQIVKDLDLILGPGQRLGLLGPNGSGKSTLMKLLAGTMKPDTGTVTRADKLRIVTFEQHRESLDQQVSLRRALAPAGGDSVIYQDRSIHLVSWAKRFLFRPEQLDLPVSRLSGGEQARLLIARLMLQPADVLMLDEPTNDLDIPTLDVLEDNLLEFPGALILVTHDRWLLDRVSTMMLALDGRGKAEWFADFAQWEAAQERGASGPSDPAPARAAHNSGPKPKQARKGLSHSEQKEWDKIEGLIVKAEAAVTTCQAATEDPAVMSDAAALQARYTALAAAQTEVERLYTRWTELEEKRTQAGTASTPSSV
;
A
#
# COMPACT_ATOMS: atom_id res chain seq x y z
N MET A 1 28.84 0.60 -11.62
CA MET A 1 27.63 0.08 -12.25
C MET A 1 27.78 -1.42 -12.44
N LEU A 2 26.81 -2.20 -11.96
CA LEU A 2 26.80 -3.66 -12.09
C LEU A 2 26.05 -4.11 -13.34
N LEU A 3 24.91 -3.46 -13.60
CA LEU A 3 24.01 -3.73 -14.71
C LEU A 3 23.49 -2.41 -15.30
N SER A 4 23.40 -2.33 -16.62
CA SER A 4 22.73 -1.22 -17.31
C SER A 4 21.96 -1.70 -18.53
N CYS A 5 20.86 -1.01 -18.81
CA CYS A 5 20.17 -1.07 -20.09
C CYS A 5 20.11 0.34 -20.68
N GLU A 6 20.39 0.47 -21.96
CA GLU A 6 20.40 1.74 -22.67
C GLU A 6 19.43 1.70 -23.84
N SER A 7 18.50 2.67 -23.85
CA SER A 7 17.52 2.89 -24.93
C SER A 7 16.71 1.65 -25.30
N ILE A 8 16.41 0.78 -24.32
CA ILE A 8 15.65 -0.45 -24.57
C ILE A 8 14.20 -0.14 -24.89
N SER A 9 13.65 -0.91 -25.84
CA SER A 9 12.25 -0.85 -26.24
C SER A 9 11.66 -2.25 -26.26
N LYS A 10 10.39 -2.37 -25.92
CA LYS A 10 9.66 -3.65 -25.95
C LYS A 10 8.19 -3.43 -26.28
N SER A 11 7.69 -4.30 -27.17
CA SER A 11 6.27 -4.32 -27.57
C SER A 11 5.74 -5.73 -27.67
N TYR A 12 4.48 -5.92 -27.36
CA TYR A 12 3.75 -7.16 -27.64
C TYR A 12 2.65 -6.88 -28.66
N GLY A 13 2.86 -7.39 -29.87
CA GLY A 13 2.02 -7.11 -31.03
C GLY A 13 2.03 -5.61 -31.37
N VAL A 14 0.87 -4.97 -31.42
CA VAL A 14 0.75 -3.54 -31.78
C VAL A 14 0.93 -2.61 -30.58
N LYS A 15 0.95 -3.14 -29.37
CA LYS A 15 0.98 -2.33 -28.13
C LYS A 15 2.42 -2.22 -27.60
N PRO A 16 3.07 -1.04 -27.69
CA PRO A 16 4.35 -0.84 -27.03
C PRO A 16 4.17 -0.86 -25.53
N LEU A 17 5.05 -1.54 -24.78
CA LEU A 17 5.12 -1.47 -23.33
C LEU A 17 5.89 -0.24 -22.89
N PHE A 18 7.11 -0.12 -23.36
CA PHE A 18 7.98 1.03 -23.14
C PHE A 18 8.89 1.22 -24.36
N SER A 19 9.39 2.42 -24.57
CA SER A 19 10.29 2.79 -25.66
C SER A 19 11.40 3.68 -25.14
N ASN A 20 12.62 3.44 -25.62
CA ASN A 20 13.81 4.24 -25.31
C ASN A 20 14.08 4.37 -23.79
N LEU A 21 13.87 3.29 -23.04
CA LEU A 21 14.05 3.26 -21.59
C LEU A 21 15.52 2.95 -21.25
N SER A 22 16.12 3.78 -20.39
CA SER A 22 17.48 3.52 -19.88
C SER A 22 17.44 3.42 -18.36
N ILE A 23 18.07 2.38 -17.81
CA ILE A 23 18.09 2.11 -16.37
C ILE A 23 19.44 1.49 -15.99
N GLY A 24 19.96 1.83 -14.81
CA GLY A 24 21.20 1.28 -14.30
C GLY A 24 21.12 0.92 -12.84
N LEU A 25 21.87 -0.12 -12.45
CA LEU A 25 22.05 -0.58 -11.07
C LEU A 25 23.53 -0.56 -10.71
N SER A 26 23.86 0.09 -9.62
CA SER A 26 25.19 0.15 -9.03
C SER A 26 25.29 -0.77 -7.81
N GLU A 27 26.50 -0.95 -7.31
CA GLU A 27 26.75 -1.72 -6.10
C GLU A 27 26.07 -1.05 -4.89
N GLY A 28 25.34 -1.83 -4.10
CA GLY A 28 24.60 -1.34 -2.95
C GLY A 28 23.27 -0.64 -3.27
N ASP A 29 22.90 -0.49 -4.54
CA ASP A 29 21.62 0.13 -4.91
C ASP A 29 20.41 -0.67 -4.40
N ARG A 30 19.48 0.02 -3.72
CA ARG A 30 18.23 -0.51 -3.18
C ARG A 30 17.05 0.14 -3.88
N VAL A 31 16.58 -0.50 -4.96
CA VAL A 31 15.64 0.12 -5.90
C VAL A 31 14.27 -0.51 -5.80
N GLY A 32 13.24 0.33 -5.58
CA GLY A 32 11.84 -0.02 -5.73
C GLY A 32 11.33 0.36 -7.14
N LEU A 33 10.74 -0.58 -7.86
CA LEU A 33 10.13 -0.37 -9.17
C LEU A 33 8.61 -0.47 -9.07
N ILE A 34 7.93 0.62 -9.36
CA ILE A 34 6.47 0.72 -9.32
C ILE A 34 5.89 1.15 -10.68
N GLY A 35 4.59 1.17 -10.79
CA GLY A 35 3.85 1.63 -11.97
C GLY A 35 2.55 0.88 -12.16
N PRO A 36 1.65 1.35 -13.03
CA PRO A 36 0.36 0.71 -13.28
C PRO A 36 0.53 -0.71 -13.82
N ASN A 37 -0.51 -1.53 -13.63
CA ASN A 37 -0.55 -2.87 -14.20
C ASN A 37 -0.50 -2.80 -15.74
N GLY A 38 0.33 -3.65 -16.34
CA GLY A 38 0.57 -3.65 -17.78
C GLY A 38 1.52 -2.54 -18.28
N SER A 39 2.24 -1.84 -17.38
CA SER A 39 3.31 -0.89 -17.78
C SER A 39 4.59 -1.58 -18.24
N GLY A 40 4.71 -2.89 -18.02
CA GLY A 40 5.88 -3.67 -18.44
C GLY A 40 6.93 -3.91 -17.34
N LYS A 41 6.59 -3.71 -16.05
CA LYS A 41 7.52 -3.91 -14.91
C LYS A 41 8.18 -5.29 -14.93
N SER A 42 7.38 -6.36 -14.94
CA SER A 42 7.89 -7.74 -14.96
C SER A 42 8.68 -8.05 -16.23
N THR A 43 8.26 -7.52 -17.38
CA THR A 43 8.99 -7.65 -18.65
C THR A 43 10.34 -6.95 -18.57
N LEU A 44 10.38 -5.73 -18.02
CA LEU A 44 11.63 -4.99 -17.79
C LEU A 44 12.56 -5.80 -16.87
N LEU A 45 12.03 -6.36 -15.78
CA LEU A 45 12.82 -7.16 -14.86
C LEU A 45 13.41 -8.40 -15.54
N LYS A 46 12.64 -9.09 -16.39
CA LYS A 46 13.10 -10.23 -17.18
C LYS A 46 14.17 -9.84 -18.20
N ILE A 47 14.03 -8.69 -18.85
CA ILE A 47 15.06 -8.16 -19.77
C ILE A 47 16.34 -7.84 -18.98
N LEU A 48 16.23 -7.16 -17.84
CA LEU A 48 17.37 -6.88 -16.96
C LEU A 48 18.03 -8.18 -16.46
N ALA A 49 17.24 -9.22 -16.15
CA ALA A 49 17.76 -10.53 -15.77
C ALA A 49 18.38 -11.32 -16.94
N GLY A 50 18.12 -10.92 -18.19
CA GLY A 50 18.60 -11.64 -19.39
C GLY A 50 17.78 -12.89 -19.72
N ILE A 51 16.54 -12.96 -19.19
CA ILE A 51 15.58 -14.05 -19.46
C ILE A 51 14.79 -13.77 -20.74
N GLU A 52 14.59 -12.49 -21.05
CA GLU A 52 13.86 -12.01 -22.23
C GLU A 52 14.67 -10.95 -22.96
N ASP A 53 14.64 -10.96 -24.29
CA ASP A 53 15.32 -9.96 -25.10
C ASP A 53 14.47 -8.72 -25.31
N SER A 54 15.10 -7.55 -25.37
CA SER A 54 14.48 -6.31 -25.82
C SER A 54 14.34 -6.30 -27.35
N ASP A 55 13.37 -5.53 -27.86
CA ASP A 55 13.22 -5.34 -29.32
C ASP A 55 14.31 -4.41 -29.88
N ASP A 56 14.70 -3.38 -29.09
CA ASP A 56 15.78 -2.44 -29.38
C ASP A 56 16.57 -2.10 -28.11
N GLY A 57 17.75 -1.50 -28.30
CA GLY A 57 18.64 -1.08 -27.23
C GLY A 57 19.63 -2.15 -26.82
N THR A 58 20.41 -1.87 -25.78
CA THR A 58 21.47 -2.78 -25.30
C THR A 58 21.38 -3.02 -23.81
N ARG A 59 21.64 -4.26 -23.41
CA ARG A 59 21.83 -4.67 -22.03
C ARG A 59 23.31 -4.95 -21.78
N SER A 60 23.87 -4.39 -20.74
CA SER A 60 25.26 -4.60 -20.33
C SER A 60 25.33 -5.06 -18.90
N LEU A 61 25.94 -6.22 -18.67
CA LEU A 61 26.23 -6.79 -17.35
C LEU A 61 27.76 -6.80 -17.16
N ARG A 62 28.23 -6.26 -16.03
CA ARG A 62 29.63 -6.29 -15.66
C ARG A 62 30.13 -7.73 -15.56
N ARG A 63 31.35 -8.02 -16.01
CA ARG A 63 31.95 -9.35 -15.94
C ARG A 63 31.98 -9.87 -14.50
N HIS A 64 31.70 -11.16 -14.32
CA HIS A 64 31.69 -11.88 -13.04
C HIS A 64 30.60 -11.43 -12.05
N VAL A 65 29.66 -10.56 -12.44
CA VAL A 65 28.48 -10.24 -11.63
C VAL A 65 27.50 -11.40 -11.69
N ARG A 66 27.15 -11.92 -10.51
CA ARG A 66 26.11 -12.94 -10.35
C ARG A 66 24.77 -12.25 -10.13
N LEU A 67 23.80 -12.57 -10.96
CA LEU A 67 22.45 -12.04 -10.91
C LEU A 67 21.47 -13.17 -10.60
N SER A 68 20.56 -12.94 -9.66
CA SER A 68 19.45 -13.84 -9.37
C SER A 68 18.10 -13.18 -9.56
N TYR A 69 17.14 -13.94 -10.06
CA TYR A 69 15.78 -13.48 -10.32
C TYR A 69 14.75 -14.35 -9.60
N VAL A 70 13.91 -13.72 -8.79
CA VAL A 70 12.76 -14.33 -8.13
C VAL A 70 11.50 -13.95 -8.89
N PRO A 71 10.85 -14.89 -9.60
CA PRO A 71 9.62 -14.59 -10.34
C PRO A 71 8.42 -14.37 -9.41
N GLN A 72 7.37 -13.76 -9.96
CA GLN A 72 6.11 -13.55 -9.27
C GLN A 72 5.52 -14.87 -8.77
N GLU A 73 5.44 -15.88 -9.63
CA GLU A 73 5.06 -17.24 -9.27
C GLU A 73 6.27 -18.17 -9.39
N SER A 74 6.48 -18.98 -8.35
CA SER A 74 7.56 -19.97 -8.33
C SER A 74 6.96 -21.36 -8.28
N THR A 75 7.33 -22.18 -9.26
CA THR A 75 6.95 -23.59 -9.34
C THR A 75 8.10 -24.46 -8.89
N PHE A 76 7.78 -25.49 -8.12
CA PHE A 76 8.74 -26.48 -7.64
C PHE A 76 8.20 -27.86 -7.90
N PRO A 77 9.06 -28.88 -8.10
CA PRO A 77 8.63 -30.27 -8.15
C PRO A 77 7.91 -30.63 -6.84
N PRO A 78 6.66 -31.13 -6.90
CA PRO A 78 5.85 -31.34 -5.69
C PRO A 78 6.34 -32.47 -4.79
N ASP A 79 7.13 -33.38 -5.35
CA ASP A 79 7.59 -34.59 -4.66
C ASP A 79 8.92 -34.39 -3.90
N LEU A 80 9.59 -33.26 -4.11
CA LEU A 80 10.83 -32.91 -3.42
C LEU A 80 10.57 -32.29 -2.04
N THR A 81 11.54 -32.44 -1.16
CA THR A 81 11.60 -31.72 0.12
C THR A 81 12.21 -30.32 -0.08
N VAL A 82 12.10 -29.46 0.93
CA VAL A 82 12.71 -28.13 0.92
C VAL A 82 14.22 -28.24 0.69
N GLU A 83 14.89 -29.13 1.40
CA GLU A 83 16.33 -29.35 1.29
C GLU A 83 16.73 -29.90 -0.08
N GLU A 84 15.97 -30.86 -0.62
CA GLU A 84 16.24 -31.42 -1.94
C GLU A 84 16.12 -30.39 -3.06
N VAL A 85 15.18 -29.43 -2.98
CA VAL A 85 15.06 -28.31 -3.93
C VAL A 85 16.32 -27.44 -3.90
N LEU A 86 16.82 -27.13 -2.71
CA LEU A 86 18.04 -26.34 -2.55
C LEU A 86 19.27 -27.09 -3.08
N ALA A 87 19.40 -28.39 -2.74
CA ALA A 87 20.48 -29.25 -3.21
C ALA A 87 20.46 -29.41 -4.73
N GLN A 88 19.29 -29.62 -5.33
CA GLN A 88 19.15 -29.72 -6.79
C GLN A 88 19.65 -28.45 -7.49
N THR A 89 19.32 -27.28 -6.97
CA THR A 89 19.75 -25.99 -7.54
C THR A 89 21.27 -25.87 -7.55
N LEU A 90 21.95 -26.25 -6.47
CA LEU A 90 23.43 -26.20 -6.39
C LEU A 90 24.10 -27.18 -7.36
N ARG A 91 23.53 -28.37 -7.53
CA ARG A 91 24.03 -29.38 -8.50
C ARG A 91 23.88 -28.91 -9.95
N GLU A 92 22.76 -28.26 -10.29
CA GLU A 92 22.53 -27.68 -11.63
C GLU A 92 23.57 -26.61 -11.96
N GLU A 93 24.03 -25.85 -10.97
CA GLU A 93 25.07 -24.81 -11.11
C GLU A 93 26.52 -25.36 -11.02
N GLY A 94 26.69 -26.67 -10.76
CA GLY A 94 27.99 -27.34 -10.79
C GLY A 94 28.92 -26.99 -9.63
N LEU A 95 28.38 -26.68 -8.45
CA LEU A 95 29.17 -26.42 -7.23
C LEU A 95 29.79 -27.70 -6.64
N ASP A 96 30.90 -27.51 -5.91
CA ASP A 96 31.59 -28.59 -5.20
C ASP A 96 30.67 -29.14 -4.08
N PRO A 97 30.50 -30.47 -3.99
CA PRO A 97 29.70 -31.12 -2.93
C PRO A 97 30.13 -30.74 -1.51
N HIS A 98 31.40 -30.36 -1.29
CA HIS A 98 31.89 -29.92 0.02
C HIS A 98 31.33 -28.56 0.46
N GLU A 99 30.99 -27.68 -0.48
CA GLU A 99 30.35 -26.38 -0.19
C GLU A 99 28.82 -26.47 -0.10
N GLU A 100 28.23 -27.54 -0.65
CA GLU A 100 26.79 -27.73 -0.76
C GLU A 100 26.09 -27.65 0.60
N SER A 101 26.55 -28.45 1.59
CA SER A 101 25.92 -28.56 2.91
C SER A 101 25.92 -27.22 3.68
N GLY A 102 27.02 -26.46 3.59
CA GLY A 102 27.10 -25.16 4.26
C GLY A 102 26.17 -24.10 3.67
N ARG A 103 26.04 -24.08 2.34
CA ARG A 103 25.15 -23.15 1.65
C ARG A 103 23.68 -23.50 1.85
N ILE A 104 23.33 -24.79 1.85
CA ILE A 104 21.97 -25.26 2.16
C ILE A 104 21.60 -24.87 3.59
N ALA A 105 22.45 -25.17 4.57
CA ALA A 105 22.20 -24.83 5.97
C ALA A 105 21.98 -23.31 6.16
N ARG A 106 22.79 -22.49 5.48
CA ARG A 106 22.60 -21.03 5.48
C ARG A 106 21.27 -20.62 4.86
N ALA A 107 20.90 -21.17 3.72
CA ALA A 107 19.65 -20.86 3.02
C ALA A 107 18.42 -21.28 3.85
N LEU A 108 18.47 -22.46 4.49
CA LEU A 108 17.43 -22.92 5.41
C LEU A 108 17.28 -21.99 6.61
N SER A 109 18.41 -21.56 7.19
CA SER A 109 18.42 -20.60 8.29
C SER A 109 17.88 -19.22 7.87
N LEU A 110 18.29 -18.70 6.71
CA LEU A 110 17.79 -17.43 6.17
C LEU A 110 16.29 -17.50 5.87
N GLY A 111 15.80 -18.62 5.36
CA GLY A 111 14.38 -18.84 5.08
C GLY A 111 13.54 -19.16 6.32
N GLU A 112 14.18 -19.35 7.49
CA GLU A 112 13.53 -19.75 8.77
C GLU A 112 12.69 -21.03 8.63
N PHE A 113 13.15 -22.03 7.85
CA PHE A 113 12.41 -23.27 7.68
C PHE A 113 12.48 -24.12 8.94
N PRO A 114 11.32 -24.45 9.56
CA PRO A 114 11.29 -25.26 10.79
C PRO A 114 11.62 -26.74 10.53
N ASP A 115 11.38 -27.21 9.31
CA ASP A 115 11.59 -28.61 8.89
C ASP A 115 12.08 -28.64 7.44
N SER A 116 13.35 -29.01 7.23
CA SER A 116 13.95 -29.10 5.90
C SER A 116 13.47 -30.30 5.09
N GLU A 117 12.95 -31.34 5.75
CA GLU A 117 12.44 -32.55 5.11
C GLU A 117 10.96 -32.43 4.70
N GLN A 118 10.32 -31.29 5.03
CA GLN A 118 8.94 -31.05 4.63
C GLN A 118 8.79 -31.06 3.10
N SER A 119 7.83 -31.85 2.58
CA SER A 119 7.52 -31.86 1.15
C SER A 119 6.96 -30.52 0.67
N VAL A 120 7.47 -30.02 -0.46
CA VAL A 120 7.03 -28.78 -1.11
C VAL A 120 5.53 -28.78 -1.42
N ARG A 121 4.95 -29.96 -1.66
CA ARG A 121 3.51 -30.11 -1.91
C ARG A 121 2.65 -29.60 -0.73
N THR A 122 3.14 -29.73 0.50
CA THR A 122 2.43 -29.34 1.72
C THR A 122 2.67 -27.89 2.13
N LEU A 123 3.60 -27.20 1.47
CA LEU A 123 3.91 -25.81 1.75
C LEU A 123 2.77 -24.88 1.30
N SER A 124 2.44 -23.91 2.13
CA SER A 124 1.59 -22.77 1.75
C SER A 124 2.27 -21.90 0.69
N GLY A 125 1.49 -21.04 0.01
CA GLY A 125 2.02 -20.08 -0.97
C GLY A 125 3.15 -19.21 -0.40
N GLY A 126 2.99 -18.73 0.85
CA GLY A 126 4.02 -17.93 1.54
C GLY A 126 5.31 -18.70 1.79
N TRP A 127 5.22 -19.96 2.23
CA TRP A 127 6.40 -20.80 2.41
C TRP A 127 7.09 -21.16 1.08
N LYS A 128 6.33 -21.36 0.00
CA LYS A 128 6.90 -21.51 -1.35
C LYS A 128 7.63 -20.25 -1.81
N LYS A 129 7.11 -19.06 -1.47
CA LYS A 129 7.77 -17.80 -1.78
C LYS A 129 9.06 -17.63 -0.98
N ARG A 130 9.06 -17.96 0.33
CA ARG A 130 10.28 -18.01 1.15
C ARG A 130 11.33 -18.96 0.55
N LEU A 131 10.91 -20.14 0.08
CA LEU A 131 11.79 -21.09 -0.58
C LEU A 131 12.39 -20.53 -1.87
N ALA A 132 11.61 -19.83 -2.68
CA ALA A 132 12.10 -19.19 -3.90
C ALA A 132 13.18 -18.13 -3.60
N ILE A 133 12.96 -17.33 -2.56
CA ILE A 133 13.92 -16.30 -2.14
C ILE A 133 15.19 -16.96 -1.57
N ALA A 134 15.05 -17.96 -0.68
CA ALA A 134 16.18 -18.70 -0.14
C ALA A 134 17.01 -19.38 -1.24
N ARG A 135 16.35 -20.02 -2.21
CA ARG A 135 16.98 -20.59 -3.41
C ARG A 135 17.78 -19.55 -4.20
N SER A 136 17.23 -18.35 -4.36
CA SER A 136 17.91 -17.27 -5.08
C SER A 136 19.15 -16.76 -4.39
N LEU A 137 19.21 -16.86 -3.07
CA LEU A 137 20.35 -16.44 -2.25
C LEU A 137 21.46 -17.49 -2.15
N LEU A 138 21.19 -18.75 -2.52
CA LEU A 138 22.19 -19.84 -2.48
C LEU A 138 23.50 -19.51 -3.21
N MET A 139 23.36 -18.86 -4.37
CA MET A 139 24.49 -18.50 -5.24
C MET A 139 25.18 -17.21 -4.83
N GLU A 140 24.78 -16.62 -3.74
CA GLU A 140 25.32 -15.34 -3.26
C GLU A 140 25.36 -14.28 -4.37
N PRO A 141 24.22 -13.90 -4.96
CA PRO A 141 24.18 -12.98 -6.08
C PRO A 141 24.64 -11.58 -5.68
N ASP A 142 25.31 -10.86 -6.59
CA ASP A 142 25.67 -9.46 -6.44
C ASP A 142 24.47 -8.55 -6.69
N VAL A 143 23.51 -9.02 -7.51
CA VAL A 143 22.26 -8.33 -7.83
C VAL A 143 21.09 -9.29 -7.65
N LEU A 144 20.14 -8.93 -6.80
CA LEU A 144 18.90 -9.68 -6.57
C LEU A 144 17.72 -8.93 -7.19
N MET A 145 16.99 -9.59 -8.07
CA MET A 145 15.79 -9.06 -8.71
C MET A 145 14.57 -9.83 -8.23
N MET A 146 13.54 -9.12 -7.76
CA MET A 146 12.35 -9.74 -7.21
C MET A 146 11.09 -9.14 -7.82
N ASP A 147 10.24 -10.01 -8.36
CA ASP A 147 8.96 -9.64 -8.94
C ASP A 147 7.83 -9.99 -7.95
N GLU A 148 7.21 -8.96 -7.36
CA GLU A 148 6.15 -9.05 -6.36
C GLU A 148 6.46 -10.09 -5.25
N PRO A 149 7.57 -9.93 -4.50
CA PRO A 149 7.97 -10.91 -3.48
C PRO A 149 7.05 -10.92 -2.26
N THR A 150 6.26 -9.87 -2.05
CA THR A 150 5.32 -9.74 -0.93
C THR A 150 4.01 -10.48 -1.16
N ASN A 151 3.68 -10.84 -2.41
CA ASN A 151 2.45 -11.58 -2.72
C ASN A 151 2.45 -12.95 -2.04
N HIS A 152 1.30 -13.30 -1.44
CA HIS A 152 1.06 -14.53 -0.67
C HIS A 152 1.82 -14.63 0.67
N LEU A 153 2.70 -13.69 1.00
CA LEU A 153 3.27 -13.59 2.33
C LEU A 153 2.23 -12.99 3.30
N ASP A 154 2.16 -13.55 4.49
CA ASP A 154 1.48 -12.88 5.60
C ASP A 154 2.36 -11.78 6.19
N VAL A 155 1.83 -11.01 7.14
CA VAL A 155 2.55 -9.88 7.71
C VAL A 155 3.90 -10.31 8.32
N GLU A 156 3.95 -11.47 8.98
CA GLU A 156 5.20 -12.02 9.54
C GLU A 156 6.21 -12.34 8.43
N GLY A 157 5.72 -12.90 7.31
CA GLY A 157 6.56 -13.17 6.13
C GLY A 157 7.10 -11.90 5.47
N ILE A 158 6.30 -10.82 5.45
CA ILE A 158 6.74 -9.53 4.91
C ILE A 158 7.79 -8.89 5.84
N LEU A 159 7.59 -8.91 7.16
CA LEU A 159 8.57 -8.42 8.13
C LEU A 159 9.89 -9.20 8.07
N TRP A 160 9.82 -10.53 7.92
CA TRP A 160 10.99 -11.36 7.66
C TRP A 160 11.74 -10.91 6.40
N LEU A 161 11.04 -10.69 5.30
CA LEU A 161 11.66 -10.26 4.03
C LEU A 161 12.32 -8.87 4.16
N GLU A 162 11.68 -7.95 4.88
CA GLU A 162 12.26 -6.63 5.17
C GLU A 162 13.57 -6.75 5.96
N GLN A 163 13.61 -7.58 7.00
CA GLN A 163 14.82 -7.81 7.80
C GLN A 163 15.92 -8.44 6.96
N LEU A 164 15.57 -9.43 6.13
CA LEU A 164 16.49 -10.08 5.21
C LEU A 164 17.14 -9.06 4.26
N LEU A 165 16.36 -8.21 3.60
CA LEU A 165 16.87 -7.20 2.67
C LEU A 165 17.66 -6.09 3.34
N LYS A 166 17.33 -5.71 4.57
CA LYS A 166 18.10 -4.73 5.36
C LYS A 166 19.45 -5.28 5.80
N SER A 167 19.53 -6.57 6.09
CA SER A 167 20.78 -7.21 6.51
C SER A 167 21.73 -7.49 5.34
N GLU A 168 21.21 -7.63 4.13
CA GLU A 168 22.00 -7.87 2.93
C GLU A 168 22.53 -6.53 2.36
N THR A 169 23.83 -6.49 2.10
CA THR A 169 24.51 -5.30 1.53
C THR A 169 24.51 -5.28 0.01
N ARG A 170 23.84 -6.23 -0.63
CA ARG A 170 23.81 -6.42 -2.08
C ARG A 170 22.90 -5.41 -2.75
N ALA A 171 23.14 -5.20 -4.04
CA ALA A 171 22.20 -4.44 -4.85
C ALA A 171 20.93 -5.26 -5.10
N TYR A 172 19.77 -4.61 -5.04
CA TYR A 172 18.53 -5.24 -5.45
C TYR A 172 17.59 -4.29 -6.19
N LEU A 173 16.74 -4.89 -7.02
CA LEU A 173 15.61 -4.25 -7.68
C LEU A 173 14.35 -5.05 -7.35
N VAL A 174 13.41 -4.42 -6.68
CA VAL A 174 12.16 -5.07 -6.26
C VAL A 174 10.95 -4.37 -6.87
N ILE A 175 10.07 -5.17 -7.48
CA ILE A 175 8.72 -4.74 -7.84
C ILE A 175 7.82 -5.10 -6.68
N SER A 176 7.08 -4.14 -6.14
CA SER A 176 6.03 -4.40 -5.16
C SER A 176 4.94 -3.35 -5.20
N HIS A 177 3.74 -3.75 -4.79
CA HIS A 177 2.59 -2.86 -4.56
C HIS A 177 2.38 -2.59 -3.06
N ASP A 178 3.16 -3.23 -2.17
CA ASP A 178 3.16 -2.94 -0.74
C ASP A 178 3.95 -1.65 -0.46
N ARG A 179 3.22 -0.58 -0.22
CA ARG A 179 3.77 0.78 0.02
C ARG A 179 4.65 0.82 1.27
N ARG A 180 4.27 0.12 2.35
CA ARG A 180 5.01 0.09 3.62
C ARG A 180 6.30 -0.74 3.50
N PHE A 181 6.25 -1.81 2.74
CA PHE A 181 7.43 -2.58 2.38
C PHE A 181 8.44 -1.73 1.59
N LEU A 182 7.97 -1.03 0.53
CA LEU A 182 8.83 -0.13 -0.25
C LEU A 182 9.42 0.99 0.60
N GLU A 183 8.63 1.59 1.51
CA GLU A 183 9.10 2.59 2.47
C GLU A 183 10.24 2.06 3.36
N SER A 184 10.16 0.78 3.70
CA SER A 184 11.11 0.13 4.61
C SER A 184 12.42 -0.29 3.95
N VAL A 185 12.39 -0.67 2.65
CA VAL A 185 13.54 -1.31 1.98
C VAL A 185 14.14 -0.49 0.85
N ALA A 186 13.40 0.41 0.19
CA ALA A 186 13.90 1.16 -0.94
C ALA A 186 14.64 2.44 -0.51
N GLU A 187 15.73 2.77 -1.21
CA GLU A 187 16.49 4.02 -1.08
C GLU A 187 16.45 4.84 -2.38
N ARG A 188 15.87 4.26 -3.43
CA ARG A 188 15.63 4.87 -4.74
C ARG A 188 14.39 4.26 -5.35
N MET A 189 13.50 5.10 -5.87
CA MET A 189 12.25 4.67 -6.47
C MET A 189 12.21 5.00 -7.96
N ILE A 190 11.67 4.07 -8.75
CA ILE A 190 11.45 4.24 -10.18
C ILE A 190 9.99 3.90 -10.48
N GLU A 191 9.27 4.82 -11.10
CA GLU A 191 7.93 4.58 -11.63
C GLU A 191 7.98 4.40 -13.14
N LEU A 192 7.46 3.27 -13.62
CA LEU A 192 7.30 3.00 -15.04
C LEU A 192 5.90 3.44 -15.45
N ASN A 193 5.80 4.59 -16.13
CA ASN A 193 4.51 5.13 -16.54
C ASN A 193 4.65 5.97 -17.83
N ARG A 194 3.70 5.80 -18.75
CA ARG A 194 3.67 6.51 -20.04
C ARG A 194 3.38 8.01 -19.93
N ILE A 195 2.90 8.47 -18.78
CA ILE A 195 2.70 9.90 -18.55
C ILE A 195 4.01 10.68 -18.58
N TYR A 196 5.11 10.02 -18.26
CA TYR A 196 6.43 10.63 -18.29
C TYR A 196 7.02 10.63 -19.70
N PRO A 197 7.70 11.71 -20.12
CA PRO A 197 8.28 11.82 -21.46
C PRO A 197 9.25 10.70 -21.82
N GLN A 198 9.99 10.19 -20.82
CA GLN A 198 10.95 9.10 -20.98
C GLN A 198 10.36 7.72 -20.59
N GLY A 199 9.03 7.61 -20.41
CA GLY A 199 8.37 6.38 -19.96
C GLY A 199 8.64 6.03 -18.50
N ARG A 200 9.44 6.82 -17.76
CA ARG A 200 9.79 6.63 -16.36
C ARG A 200 9.96 7.93 -15.60
N PHE A 201 9.73 7.87 -14.30
CA PHE A 201 10.14 8.88 -13.34
C PHE A 201 10.97 8.21 -12.25
N GLU A 202 12.05 8.87 -11.83
CA GLU A 202 12.99 8.34 -10.85
C GLU A 202 13.27 9.41 -9.80
N ALA A 203 13.26 9.03 -8.53
CA ALA A 203 13.63 9.88 -7.41
C ALA A 203 14.48 9.10 -6.40
N PRO A 204 15.50 9.74 -5.82
CA PRO A 204 16.21 9.20 -4.65
C PRO A 204 15.31 9.27 -3.42
N GLY A 205 15.59 8.44 -2.43
CA GLY A 205 14.85 8.38 -1.19
C GLY A 205 13.87 7.23 -1.13
N ARG A 206 13.08 7.19 -0.06
CA ARG A 206 12.06 6.18 0.23
C ARG A 206 10.79 6.42 -0.58
N TYR A 207 9.79 5.61 -0.35
CA TYR A 207 8.50 5.74 -1.05
C TYR A 207 7.80 7.08 -0.74
N SER A 208 7.85 7.56 0.51
CA SER A 208 7.31 8.87 0.90
C SER A 208 8.00 10.03 0.19
N ASP A 209 9.34 10.03 0.15
CA ASP A 209 10.13 11.05 -0.56
C ASP A 209 9.80 11.05 -2.07
N PHE A 210 9.62 9.84 -2.63
CA PHE A 210 9.22 9.66 -4.02
C PHE A 210 7.85 10.27 -4.30
N LEU A 211 6.86 10.09 -3.40
CA LEU A 211 5.52 10.67 -3.58
C LEU A 211 5.58 12.20 -3.66
N GLU A 212 6.32 12.86 -2.78
CA GLU A 212 6.52 14.31 -2.80
C GLU A 212 7.18 14.78 -4.11
N ALA A 213 8.25 14.09 -4.52
CA ALA A 213 8.95 14.40 -5.78
C ALA A 213 8.06 14.16 -7.01
N ARG A 214 7.23 13.11 -6.99
CA ARG A 214 6.25 12.81 -8.03
C ARG A 214 5.18 13.90 -8.14
N GLU A 215 4.60 14.32 -7.02
CA GLU A 215 3.59 15.37 -6.99
C GLU A 215 4.15 16.68 -7.55
N ALA A 216 5.30 17.11 -7.09
CA ALA A 216 5.99 18.29 -7.60
C ALA A 216 6.27 18.19 -9.12
N ASN A 217 6.68 17.02 -9.61
CA ASN A 217 6.92 16.79 -11.04
C ASN A 217 5.62 16.87 -11.85
N LEU A 218 4.54 16.26 -11.37
CA LEU A 218 3.23 16.30 -12.04
C LEU A 218 2.65 17.72 -12.07
N GLU A 219 2.82 18.48 -11.00
CA GLU A 219 2.41 19.88 -10.94
C GLU A 219 3.22 20.74 -11.93
N ALA A 220 4.54 20.55 -12.00
CA ALA A 220 5.39 21.23 -12.98
C ALA A 220 4.96 20.90 -14.43
N GLN A 221 4.70 19.62 -14.72
CA GLN A 221 4.18 19.19 -16.03
C GLN A 221 2.81 19.81 -16.34
N ALA A 222 1.91 19.91 -15.37
CA ALA A 222 0.60 20.54 -15.56
C ALA A 222 0.73 22.03 -15.88
N ASN A 223 1.62 22.75 -15.20
CA ASN A 223 1.92 24.16 -15.45
C ASN A 223 2.55 24.38 -16.82
N GLU A 224 3.51 23.55 -17.23
CA GLU A 224 4.08 23.58 -18.58
C GLU A 224 3.03 23.32 -19.65
N HIS A 225 2.17 22.32 -19.43
CA HIS A 225 1.07 22.00 -20.35
C HIS A 225 0.10 23.19 -20.49
N ALA A 226 -0.30 23.81 -19.38
CA ALA A 226 -1.19 24.98 -19.41
C ALA A 226 -0.54 26.15 -20.18
N THR A 227 0.77 26.36 -19.99
CA THR A 227 1.54 27.38 -20.71
C THR A 227 1.59 27.09 -22.20
N LEU A 228 1.88 25.83 -22.57
CA LEU A 228 1.91 25.38 -23.98
C LEU A 228 0.53 25.52 -24.62
N ALA A 229 -0.53 25.07 -23.96
CA ALA A 229 -1.91 25.18 -24.45
C ALA A 229 -2.33 26.64 -24.72
N ASN A 230 -1.94 27.57 -23.82
CA ASN A 230 -2.16 28.99 -24.02
C ASN A 230 -1.38 29.57 -25.20
N LYS A 231 -0.15 29.08 -25.42
CA LYS A 231 0.68 29.47 -26.58
C LYS A 231 0.07 28.93 -27.87
N VAL A 232 -0.30 27.65 -27.90
CA VAL A 232 -0.98 27.04 -29.07
C VAL A 232 -2.27 27.77 -29.40
N ARG A 233 -3.10 28.11 -28.39
CA ARG A 233 -4.35 28.86 -28.61
C ARG A 233 -4.08 30.19 -29.33
N ARG A 234 -3.05 30.93 -28.92
CA ARG A 234 -2.67 32.21 -29.57
C ARG A 234 -2.18 32.01 -31.01
N GLU A 235 -1.39 30.97 -31.27
CA GLU A 235 -0.91 30.67 -32.63
C GLU A 235 -2.05 30.18 -33.54
N VAL A 236 -2.99 29.37 -33.03
CA VAL A 236 -4.19 28.93 -33.76
C VAL A 236 -5.09 30.12 -34.11
N GLU A 237 -5.29 31.06 -33.19
CA GLU A 237 -6.04 32.28 -33.46
C GLU A 237 -5.35 33.14 -34.54
N TRP A 238 -4.01 33.25 -34.50
CA TRP A 238 -3.25 33.94 -35.52
C TRP A 238 -3.37 33.25 -36.89
N LEU A 239 -3.30 31.91 -36.95
CA LEU A 239 -3.51 31.12 -38.18
C LEU A 239 -4.92 31.34 -38.74
N ARG A 240 -5.97 31.39 -37.91
CA ARG A 240 -7.37 31.63 -38.32
C ARG A 240 -7.58 33.03 -38.93
N ARG A 241 -6.79 34.04 -38.52
CA ARG A 241 -6.85 35.39 -39.09
C ARG A 241 -6.23 35.51 -40.50
N GLY A 242 -5.76 34.42 -41.07
CA GLY A 242 -5.25 34.38 -42.45
C GLY A 242 -3.94 35.17 -42.64
N PRO A 243 -2.81 34.65 -42.13
CA PRO A 243 -1.51 35.34 -42.33
C PRO A 243 -1.20 35.46 -43.82
N LYS A 244 -0.79 36.66 -44.27
CA LYS A 244 -0.34 36.91 -45.67
C LYS A 244 0.87 36.03 -45.96
N ALA A 245 0.68 34.93 -46.70
CA ALA A 245 1.62 33.82 -46.91
C ALA A 245 2.84 34.16 -47.83
N ARG A 246 3.12 35.43 -48.10
CA ARG A 246 4.15 35.84 -49.07
C ARG A 246 5.54 36.12 -48.52
N THR A 247 5.78 35.85 -47.23
CA THR A 247 7.11 36.07 -46.63
C THR A 247 7.66 34.78 -46.03
N THR A 248 8.97 34.53 -46.16
CA THR A 248 9.67 33.38 -45.54
C THR A 248 9.44 33.30 -44.04
N LYS A 249 9.28 34.46 -43.36
CA LYS A 249 8.94 34.57 -41.93
C LYS A 249 7.54 34.00 -41.59
N ALA A 250 6.55 34.16 -42.49
CA ALA A 250 5.21 33.61 -42.28
C ALA A 250 5.20 32.08 -42.38
N LYS A 251 5.97 31.50 -43.30
CA LYS A 251 6.11 30.04 -43.44
C LYS A 251 6.79 29.43 -42.22
N ALA A 252 7.93 30.00 -41.77
CA ALA A 252 8.63 29.51 -40.57
C ALA A 252 7.73 29.56 -39.30
N ARG A 253 6.85 30.58 -39.17
CA ARG A 253 5.90 30.66 -38.04
C ARG A 253 4.77 29.65 -38.16
N ILE A 254 4.28 29.34 -39.36
CA ILE A 254 3.29 28.28 -39.60
C ILE A 254 3.90 26.93 -39.24
N ASP A 255 5.11 26.64 -39.66
CA ASP A 255 5.81 25.39 -39.34
C ASP A 255 6.04 25.26 -37.80
N ALA A 256 6.45 26.36 -37.15
CA ALA A 256 6.60 26.40 -35.69
C ALA A 256 5.26 26.21 -34.94
N ALA A 257 4.16 26.79 -35.45
CA ALA A 257 2.83 26.57 -34.89
C ALA A 257 2.38 25.11 -35.05
N GLY A 258 2.66 24.49 -36.19
CA GLY A 258 2.43 23.06 -36.43
C GLY A 258 3.17 22.17 -35.43
N ALA A 259 4.46 22.46 -35.19
CA ALA A 259 5.24 21.74 -34.20
C ALA A 259 4.69 21.86 -32.77
N LEU A 260 4.24 23.07 -32.37
CA LEU A 260 3.60 23.29 -31.05
C LEU A 260 2.27 22.56 -30.90
N ILE A 261 1.47 22.50 -31.97
CA ILE A 261 0.19 21.77 -31.98
C ILE A 261 0.46 20.26 -31.83
N ASN A 262 1.44 19.72 -32.52
CA ASN A 262 1.83 18.32 -32.41
C ASN A 262 2.37 18.00 -31.01
N ASP A 263 3.23 18.85 -30.44
CA ASP A 263 3.73 18.67 -29.06
C ASP A 263 2.60 18.69 -28.03
N LEU A 264 1.62 19.58 -28.17
CA LEU A 264 0.44 19.61 -27.30
C LEU A 264 -0.40 18.32 -27.45
N ALA A 265 -0.64 17.86 -28.69
CA ALA A 265 -1.39 16.64 -28.94
C ALA A 265 -0.68 15.40 -28.36
N ASP A 266 0.64 15.33 -28.46
CA ASP A 266 1.44 14.27 -27.85
C ASP A 266 1.36 14.28 -26.31
N ARG A 267 1.39 15.46 -25.70
CA ARG A 267 1.21 15.61 -24.24
C ARG A 267 -0.21 15.26 -23.79
N ASP A 268 -1.23 15.67 -24.54
CA ASP A 268 -2.63 15.30 -24.27
C ASP A 268 -2.88 13.79 -24.37
N SER A 269 -2.24 13.11 -25.33
CA SER A 269 -2.35 11.66 -25.48
C SER A 269 -1.75 10.86 -24.32
N ARG A 270 -0.82 11.47 -23.58
CA ARG A 270 -0.14 10.89 -22.41
C ARG A 270 -0.86 11.14 -21.09
N ARG A 271 -1.78 12.12 -21.05
CA ARG A 271 -2.51 12.43 -19.80
C ARG A 271 -3.33 11.25 -19.33
N GLU A 272 -3.09 10.83 -18.09
CA GLU A 272 -3.95 9.87 -17.40
C GLU A 272 -5.32 10.50 -17.08
N LEU A 273 -6.34 9.66 -17.13
CA LEU A 273 -7.65 10.01 -16.58
C LEU A 273 -7.50 10.12 -15.06
N ALA A 274 -7.60 11.32 -14.52
CA ALA A 274 -7.65 11.49 -13.09
C ALA A 274 -8.87 10.73 -12.52
N PRO A 275 -8.72 9.97 -11.43
CA PRO A 275 -9.85 9.33 -10.77
C PRO A 275 -10.83 10.41 -10.30
N ALA A 276 -12.11 10.24 -10.62
CA ALA A 276 -13.15 11.11 -10.10
C ALA A 276 -13.52 10.65 -8.69
N GLY A 277 -13.61 11.57 -7.74
CA GLY A 277 -14.06 11.31 -6.37
C GLY A 277 -15.37 10.52 -6.34
N ILE A 278 -15.50 9.62 -5.40
CA ILE A 278 -16.63 8.70 -5.26
C ILE A 278 -17.19 8.87 -3.86
N ASP A 279 -18.51 9.07 -3.74
CA ASP A 279 -19.22 9.10 -2.46
C ASP A 279 -19.93 7.77 -2.21
N PHE A 280 -19.73 7.14 -1.04
CA PHE A 280 -20.51 5.97 -0.61
C PHE A 280 -21.80 6.36 0.10
N THR A 281 -22.85 5.53 -0.03
CA THR A 281 -24.04 5.63 0.81
C THR A 281 -24.30 4.35 1.56
N ALA A 282 -24.51 4.50 2.87
CA ALA A 282 -25.23 3.49 3.64
C ALA A 282 -26.73 3.62 3.39
N SER A 283 -27.46 2.56 3.71
CA SER A 283 -28.93 2.48 3.59
C SER A 283 -29.71 3.46 4.49
N GLY A 284 -29.05 4.45 5.12
CA GLY A 284 -29.69 5.41 6.04
C GLY A 284 -30.25 4.79 7.33
N ARG A 285 -29.77 3.63 7.70
CA ARG A 285 -30.29 2.82 8.83
C ARG A 285 -29.94 3.47 10.18
N LYS A 286 -30.92 3.52 11.08
CA LYS A 286 -30.78 4.08 12.43
C LYS A 286 -30.32 3.06 13.50
N SER A 287 -30.11 1.78 13.14
CA SER A 287 -29.68 0.73 14.08
C SER A 287 -28.25 0.97 14.54
N LYS A 288 -28.02 1.10 15.85
CA LYS A 288 -26.68 1.30 16.43
C LYS A 288 -25.80 0.04 16.41
N GLN A 289 -26.38 -1.14 16.30
CA GLN A 289 -25.71 -2.43 16.28
C GLN A 289 -26.17 -3.21 15.05
N LEU A 290 -25.23 -3.61 14.21
CA LEU A 290 -25.48 -4.37 12.99
C LEU A 290 -25.22 -5.86 13.21
N ILE A 291 -24.11 -6.21 13.84
CA ILE A 291 -23.72 -7.57 14.20
C ILE A 291 -23.25 -7.58 15.65
N VAL A 292 -23.77 -8.53 16.43
CA VAL A 292 -23.37 -8.78 17.83
C VAL A 292 -23.01 -10.24 17.96
N ALA A 293 -21.77 -10.54 18.27
CA ALA A 293 -21.31 -11.88 18.64
C ALA A 293 -21.06 -11.93 20.15
N GLN A 294 -21.54 -12.97 20.82
CA GLN A 294 -21.38 -13.18 22.25
C GLN A 294 -20.82 -14.56 22.51
N GLN A 295 -19.69 -14.63 23.23
CA GLN A 295 -18.99 -15.86 23.61
C GLN A 295 -18.79 -16.80 22.42
N LEU A 296 -18.46 -16.19 21.25
CA LEU A 296 -18.32 -16.90 19.98
C LEU A 296 -17.16 -17.87 20.03
N GLY A 297 -17.44 -19.15 19.76
CA GLY A 297 -16.43 -20.19 19.66
C GLY A 297 -16.64 -21.06 18.43
N LYS A 298 -15.52 -21.43 17.80
CA LYS A 298 -15.48 -22.29 16.60
C LYS A 298 -14.19 -23.11 16.53
N SER A 299 -14.36 -24.40 16.23
CA SER A 299 -13.26 -25.31 15.93
C SER A 299 -13.46 -25.92 14.54
N LEU A 300 -12.37 -26.20 13.85
CA LEU A 300 -12.34 -26.93 12.58
C LEU A 300 -11.44 -28.16 12.78
N GLY A 301 -12.04 -29.32 12.85
CA GLY A 301 -11.35 -30.55 13.25
C GLY A 301 -10.78 -30.44 14.66
N SER A 302 -9.50 -30.68 14.84
CA SER A 302 -8.80 -30.54 16.12
C SER A 302 -8.33 -29.12 16.43
N ARG A 303 -8.46 -28.19 15.48
CA ARG A 303 -7.94 -26.83 15.63
C ARG A 303 -9.02 -25.87 16.10
N GLN A 304 -8.77 -25.22 17.23
CA GLN A 304 -9.62 -24.15 17.74
C GLN A 304 -9.29 -22.85 16.99
N ILE A 305 -10.29 -22.26 16.34
CA ILE A 305 -10.15 -21.03 15.53
C ILE A 305 -10.39 -19.80 16.38
N VAL A 306 -11.49 -19.81 17.15
CA VAL A 306 -11.89 -18.71 18.04
C VAL A 306 -12.48 -19.32 19.29
N LYS A 307 -12.21 -18.71 20.46
CA LYS A 307 -12.74 -19.07 21.73
C LYS A 307 -13.24 -17.83 22.49
N ASP A 308 -14.46 -17.87 22.98
CA ASP A 308 -15.09 -16.88 23.86
C ASP A 308 -14.95 -15.42 23.33
N LEU A 309 -15.11 -15.22 22.02
CA LEU A 309 -15.00 -13.89 21.40
C LEU A 309 -16.30 -13.11 21.53
N ASP A 310 -16.21 -11.93 22.13
CA ASP A 310 -17.26 -10.92 22.13
C ASP A 310 -16.92 -9.80 21.13
N LEU A 311 -17.89 -9.48 20.25
CA LEU A 311 -17.72 -8.47 19.21
C LEU A 311 -19.05 -7.75 18.95
N ILE A 312 -18.99 -6.43 18.89
CA ILE A 312 -20.11 -5.58 18.48
C ILE A 312 -19.65 -4.75 17.27
N LEU A 313 -20.40 -4.82 16.18
CA LEU A 313 -20.13 -4.04 14.98
C LEU A 313 -21.32 -3.13 14.68
N GLY A 314 -21.08 -1.83 14.64
CA GLY A 314 -22.06 -0.78 14.34
C GLY A 314 -21.70 -0.01 13.06
N PRO A 315 -22.61 0.87 12.57
CA PRO A 315 -22.34 1.72 11.42
C PRO A 315 -21.11 2.61 11.63
N GLY A 316 -20.30 2.80 10.61
CA GLY A 316 -19.07 3.59 10.64
C GLY A 316 -17.89 2.90 11.33
N GLN A 317 -18.07 1.74 11.95
CA GLN A 317 -16.98 0.97 12.52
C GLN A 317 -16.25 0.17 11.43
N ARG A 318 -14.91 0.20 11.47
CA ARG A 318 -14.05 -0.46 10.50
C ARG A 318 -13.10 -1.39 11.24
N LEU A 319 -13.38 -2.69 11.13
CA LEU A 319 -12.63 -3.76 11.79
C LEU A 319 -11.58 -4.35 10.86
N GLY A 320 -10.30 -4.17 11.17
CA GLY A 320 -9.20 -4.89 10.55
C GLY A 320 -8.97 -6.24 11.24
N LEU A 321 -8.87 -7.32 10.47
CA LEU A 321 -8.56 -8.66 10.98
C LEU A 321 -7.10 -9.00 10.65
N LEU A 322 -6.30 -9.26 11.69
CA LEU A 322 -4.88 -9.58 11.63
C LEU A 322 -4.64 -11.06 12.02
N GLY A 323 -3.48 -11.56 11.65
CA GLY A 323 -2.97 -12.87 12.02
C GLY A 323 -2.37 -13.66 10.88
N PRO A 324 -1.59 -14.72 11.17
CA PRO A 324 -0.91 -15.53 10.19
C PRO A 324 -1.89 -16.22 9.23
N ASN A 325 -1.36 -16.70 8.10
CA ASN A 325 -2.15 -17.45 7.15
C ASN A 325 -2.72 -18.72 7.81
N GLY A 326 -4.02 -18.96 7.60
CA GLY A 326 -4.74 -20.07 8.22
C GLY A 326 -5.14 -19.82 9.69
N SER A 327 -4.96 -18.63 10.28
CA SER A 327 -5.40 -18.32 11.66
C SER A 327 -6.92 -18.33 11.84
N GLY A 328 -7.69 -18.33 10.73
CA GLY A 328 -9.15 -18.41 10.79
C GLY A 328 -9.87 -17.10 10.46
N LYS A 329 -9.19 -16.11 9.89
CA LYS A 329 -9.77 -14.81 9.47
C LYS A 329 -11.02 -14.98 8.61
N SER A 330 -10.91 -15.73 7.51
CA SER A 330 -12.04 -16.02 6.60
C SER A 330 -13.15 -16.87 7.29
N THR A 331 -12.78 -17.73 8.24
CA THR A 331 -13.75 -18.49 9.05
C THR A 331 -14.56 -17.55 9.95
N LEU A 332 -13.90 -16.60 10.62
CA LEU A 332 -14.57 -15.60 11.44
C LEU A 332 -15.53 -14.75 10.59
N MET A 333 -15.10 -14.32 9.42
CA MET A 333 -15.97 -13.60 8.47
C MET A 333 -17.22 -14.41 8.12
N LYS A 334 -17.08 -15.70 7.80
CA LYS A 334 -18.21 -16.62 7.50
C LYS A 334 -19.15 -16.79 8.69
N LEU A 335 -18.65 -16.83 9.91
CA LEU A 335 -19.46 -16.85 11.15
C LEU A 335 -20.26 -15.55 11.31
N LEU A 336 -19.62 -14.41 11.12
CA LEU A 336 -20.25 -13.09 11.22
C LEU A 336 -21.26 -12.86 10.09
N ALA A 337 -20.97 -13.31 8.88
CA ALA A 337 -21.88 -13.28 7.73
C ALA A 337 -23.09 -14.21 7.90
N GLY A 338 -22.95 -15.30 8.67
CA GLY A 338 -24.01 -16.29 8.88
C GLY A 338 -24.03 -17.43 7.89
N THR A 339 -23.02 -17.53 7.05
CA THR A 339 -22.83 -18.66 6.13
C THR A 339 -22.30 -19.91 6.87
N MET A 340 -21.73 -19.71 8.08
CA MET A 340 -21.27 -20.77 8.96
C MET A 340 -21.89 -20.62 10.35
N LYS A 341 -22.24 -21.74 11.01
CA LYS A 341 -22.76 -21.74 12.38
C LYS A 341 -21.60 -21.83 13.39
N PRO A 342 -21.66 -21.08 14.50
CA PRO A 342 -20.73 -21.24 15.61
C PRO A 342 -20.97 -22.59 16.33
N ASP A 343 -19.97 -23.07 17.05
CA ASP A 343 -20.07 -24.26 17.91
C ASP A 343 -20.57 -23.86 19.31
N THR A 344 -20.11 -22.67 19.78
CA THR A 344 -20.55 -22.09 21.05
C THR A 344 -20.86 -20.60 20.86
N GLY A 345 -21.68 -20.04 21.74
CA GLY A 345 -22.07 -18.63 21.65
C GLY A 345 -23.13 -18.35 20.61
N THR A 346 -23.40 -17.08 20.38
CA THR A 346 -24.43 -16.62 19.43
C THR A 346 -23.94 -15.46 18.59
N VAL A 347 -24.43 -15.38 17.34
CA VAL A 347 -24.24 -14.22 16.45
C VAL A 347 -25.62 -13.69 16.07
N THR A 348 -25.94 -12.51 16.60
CA THR A 348 -27.18 -11.80 16.30
C THR A 348 -26.93 -10.74 15.24
N ARG A 349 -27.79 -10.69 14.23
CA ARG A 349 -27.73 -9.71 13.13
C ARG A 349 -29.00 -8.87 13.13
N ALA A 350 -28.86 -7.60 12.78
CA ALA A 350 -30.01 -6.73 12.65
C ALA A 350 -30.97 -7.23 11.54
N ASP A 351 -32.28 -7.02 11.70
CA ASP A 351 -33.26 -7.43 10.70
C ASP A 351 -32.96 -6.87 9.33
N LYS A 352 -33.10 -7.71 8.27
CA LYS A 352 -32.85 -7.33 6.87
C LYS A 352 -31.49 -6.69 6.64
N LEU A 353 -30.46 -7.10 7.39
CA LEU A 353 -29.09 -6.64 7.22
C LEU A 353 -28.56 -7.05 5.85
N ARG A 354 -28.05 -6.09 5.10
CA ARG A 354 -27.41 -6.34 3.80
C ARG A 354 -25.91 -6.46 4.00
N ILE A 355 -25.42 -7.70 3.95
CA ILE A 355 -23.99 -8.01 4.01
C ILE A 355 -23.53 -8.27 2.59
N VAL A 356 -22.53 -7.52 2.15
CA VAL A 356 -21.87 -7.74 0.86
C VAL A 356 -20.46 -8.21 1.13
N THR A 357 -20.13 -9.37 0.57
CA THR A 357 -18.83 -10.03 0.76
C THR A 357 -18.05 -10.00 -0.54
N PHE A 358 -16.81 -9.53 -0.47
CA PHE A 358 -15.83 -9.66 -1.53
C PHE A 358 -14.90 -10.84 -1.19
N GLU A 359 -15.01 -11.91 -1.94
CA GLU A 359 -14.13 -13.07 -1.82
C GLU A 359 -13.04 -12.99 -2.90
N GLN A 360 -11.84 -13.46 -2.55
CA GLN A 360 -10.65 -13.44 -3.40
C GLN A 360 -10.84 -14.19 -4.75
N HIS A 361 -11.88 -15.03 -4.87
CA HIS A 361 -12.08 -15.84 -6.06
C HIS A 361 -12.75 -15.05 -7.18
N ARG A 362 -12.02 -14.82 -8.26
CA ARG A 362 -12.47 -14.19 -9.52
C ARG A 362 -13.47 -15.03 -10.31
N GLU A 363 -13.81 -16.21 -9.80
CA GLU A 363 -14.77 -17.16 -10.43
C GLU A 363 -16.18 -16.60 -10.59
N SER A 364 -16.51 -15.49 -9.90
CA SER A 364 -17.81 -14.82 -10.01
C SER A 364 -17.99 -13.96 -11.28
N LEU A 365 -16.93 -13.74 -12.07
CA LEU A 365 -16.99 -12.96 -13.30
C LEU A 365 -17.25 -13.87 -14.51
N ASP A 366 -18.36 -13.63 -15.19
CA ASP A 366 -18.61 -14.25 -16.49
C ASP A 366 -17.60 -13.70 -17.50
N GLN A 367 -16.69 -14.56 -17.93
CA GLN A 367 -15.58 -14.23 -18.82
C GLN A 367 -16.01 -13.88 -20.25
N GLN A 368 -17.23 -14.28 -20.65
CA GLN A 368 -17.72 -14.12 -22.03
C GLN A 368 -18.48 -12.79 -22.25
N VAL A 369 -18.95 -12.18 -21.18
CA VAL A 369 -19.69 -10.91 -21.30
C VAL A 369 -18.74 -9.74 -21.52
N SER A 370 -19.22 -8.68 -22.17
CA SER A 370 -18.47 -7.43 -22.29
C SER A 370 -18.38 -6.70 -20.95
N LEU A 371 -17.35 -5.86 -20.77
CA LEU A 371 -17.18 -5.00 -19.59
C LEU A 371 -18.45 -4.16 -19.35
N ARG A 372 -19.07 -3.61 -20.41
CA ARG A 372 -20.37 -2.91 -20.35
C ARG A 372 -21.44 -3.75 -19.66
N ARG A 373 -21.60 -4.99 -20.11
CA ARG A 373 -22.62 -5.90 -19.57
C ARG A 373 -22.30 -6.36 -18.15
N ALA A 374 -21.00 -6.51 -17.84
CA ALA A 374 -20.56 -6.87 -16.50
C ALA A 374 -20.82 -5.75 -15.47
N LEU A 375 -20.68 -4.47 -15.87
CA LEU A 375 -20.98 -3.32 -15.03
C LEU A 375 -22.49 -3.03 -14.92
N ALA A 376 -23.26 -3.24 -16.00
CA ALA A 376 -24.70 -3.02 -16.05
C ALA A 376 -25.43 -4.32 -16.47
N PRO A 377 -25.59 -5.31 -15.58
CA PRO A 377 -26.24 -6.59 -15.93
C PRO A 377 -27.67 -6.46 -16.41
N ALA A 378 -28.40 -5.46 -15.91
CA ALA A 378 -29.78 -5.15 -16.35
C ALA A 378 -29.85 -4.54 -17.77
N GLY A 379 -28.70 -4.14 -18.34
CA GLY A 379 -28.61 -3.45 -19.62
C GLY A 379 -28.80 -1.94 -19.47
N GLY A 380 -28.59 -1.20 -20.58
CA GLY A 380 -28.66 0.26 -20.60
C GLY A 380 -27.30 0.94 -20.49
N ASP A 381 -27.29 2.27 -20.65
CA ASP A 381 -26.10 3.12 -20.62
C ASP A 381 -25.96 3.88 -19.30
N SER A 382 -26.65 3.44 -18.25
CA SER A 382 -26.58 4.02 -16.91
C SER A 382 -26.60 2.96 -15.83
N VAL A 383 -25.94 3.26 -14.71
CA VAL A 383 -25.95 2.49 -13.46
C VAL A 383 -26.59 3.32 -12.36
N ILE A 384 -27.28 2.66 -11.45
CA ILE A 384 -27.85 3.34 -10.27
C ILE A 384 -26.82 3.25 -9.15
N TYR A 385 -26.35 4.40 -8.73
CA TYR A 385 -25.44 4.54 -7.61
C TYR A 385 -25.98 5.63 -6.69
N GLN A 386 -26.25 5.31 -5.41
CA GLN A 386 -26.78 6.25 -4.42
C GLN A 386 -28.11 6.91 -4.85
N ASP A 387 -29.03 6.11 -5.38
CA ASP A 387 -30.30 6.59 -5.94
C ASP A 387 -30.15 7.62 -7.08
N ARG A 388 -28.92 7.79 -7.61
CA ARG A 388 -28.64 8.63 -8.79
C ARG A 388 -28.32 7.77 -9.99
N SER A 389 -28.84 8.14 -11.13
CA SER A 389 -28.46 7.53 -12.41
C SER A 389 -27.16 8.15 -12.89
N ILE A 390 -26.11 7.33 -13.04
CA ILE A 390 -24.80 7.73 -13.55
C ILE A 390 -24.60 7.05 -14.90
N HIS A 391 -24.13 7.81 -15.90
CA HIS A 391 -23.82 7.25 -17.21
C HIS A 391 -22.69 6.23 -17.09
N LEU A 392 -22.83 5.07 -17.75
CA LEU A 392 -21.92 3.92 -17.61
C LEU A 392 -20.46 4.26 -17.95
N VAL A 393 -20.24 5.11 -18.98
CA VAL A 393 -18.88 5.58 -19.33
C VAL A 393 -18.26 6.38 -18.18
N SER A 394 -19.04 7.23 -17.52
CA SER A 394 -18.57 8.02 -16.37
C SER A 394 -18.27 7.13 -15.17
N TRP A 395 -19.10 6.09 -14.95
CA TRP A 395 -18.84 5.08 -13.92
C TRP A 395 -17.56 4.31 -14.20
N ALA A 396 -17.39 3.79 -15.42
CA ALA A 396 -16.21 3.04 -15.83
C ALA A 396 -14.90 3.88 -15.70
N LYS A 397 -14.95 5.16 -16.08
CA LYS A 397 -13.81 6.08 -15.93
C LYS A 397 -13.36 6.25 -14.46
N ARG A 398 -14.26 6.19 -13.48
CA ARG A 398 -13.91 6.24 -12.05
C ARG A 398 -12.99 5.10 -11.64
N PHE A 399 -13.13 3.94 -12.28
CA PHE A 399 -12.29 2.76 -12.08
C PHE A 399 -11.18 2.64 -13.13
N LEU A 400 -10.77 3.76 -13.73
CA LEU A 400 -9.65 3.84 -14.68
C LEU A 400 -9.85 2.99 -15.95
N PHE A 401 -11.12 2.68 -16.33
CA PHE A 401 -11.41 2.06 -17.60
C PHE A 401 -11.57 3.11 -18.69
N ARG A 402 -11.04 2.78 -19.87
CA ARG A 402 -11.22 3.61 -21.07
C ARG A 402 -12.54 3.30 -21.74
N PRO A 403 -13.18 4.28 -22.44
CA PRO A 403 -14.43 4.04 -23.15
C PRO A 403 -14.34 2.88 -24.16
N GLU A 404 -13.20 2.72 -24.83
CA GLU A 404 -12.96 1.67 -25.83
C GLU A 404 -12.92 0.27 -25.23
N GLN A 405 -12.66 0.15 -23.92
CA GLN A 405 -12.64 -1.14 -23.23
C GLN A 405 -14.03 -1.67 -22.90
N LEU A 406 -15.08 -0.82 -22.92
CA LEU A 406 -16.43 -1.21 -22.53
C LEU A 406 -17.01 -2.35 -23.35
N ASP A 407 -16.62 -2.46 -24.59
CA ASP A 407 -17.11 -3.49 -25.49
C ASP A 407 -16.20 -4.74 -25.55
N LEU A 408 -15.06 -4.72 -24.82
CA LEU A 408 -14.19 -5.88 -24.69
C LEU A 408 -14.78 -6.94 -23.76
N PRO A 409 -14.64 -8.24 -24.07
CA PRO A 409 -15.03 -9.30 -23.16
C PRO A 409 -14.13 -9.29 -21.91
N VAL A 410 -14.69 -9.68 -20.76
CA VAL A 410 -13.99 -9.73 -19.47
C VAL A 410 -12.73 -10.60 -19.54
N SER A 411 -12.76 -11.67 -20.33
CA SER A 411 -11.58 -12.53 -20.56
C SER A 411 -10.37 -11.83 -21.19
N ARG A 412 -10.57 -10.67 -21.82
CA ARG A 412 -9.51 -9.84 -22.41
C ARG A 412 -8.91 -8.81 -21.43
N LEU A 413 -9.52 -8.68 -20.27
CA LEU A 413 -9.04 -7.80 -19.22
C LEU A 413 -7.88 -8.46 -18.47
N SER A 414 -6.86 -7.67 -18.13
CA SER A 414 -5.80 -8.10 -17.23
C SER A 414 -6.35 -8.42 -15.83
N GLY A 415 -5.59 -9.17 -15.02
CA GLY A 415 -6.00 -9.50 -13.66
C GLY A 415 -6.34 -8.28 -12.81
N GLY A 416 -5.55 -7.22 -12.88
CA GLY A 416 -5.84 -5.96 -12.19
C GLY A 416 -7.09 -5.25 -12.72
N GLU A 417 -7.36 -5.30 -14.04
CA GLU A 417 -8.60 -4.76 -14.63
C GLU A 417 -9.82 -5.57 -14.18
N GLN A 418 -9.72 -6.89 -14.08
CA GLN A 418 -10.80 -7.72 -13.55
C GLN A 418 -11.06 -7.42 -12.07
N ALA A 419 -10.02 -7.20 -11.28
CA ALA A 419 -10.17 -6.79 -9.88
C ALA A 419 -10.85 -5.42 -9.76
N ARG A 420 -10.47 -4.42 -10.59
CA ARG A 420 -11.17 -3.12 -10.67
C ARG A 420 -12.64 -3.27 -11.07
N LEU A 421 -12.95 -4.17 -11.99
CA LEU A 421 -14.33 -4.49 -12.37
C LEU A 421 -15.13 -5.06 -11.18
N LEU A 422 -14.53 -5.97 -10.41
CA LEU A 422 -15.17 -6.53 -9.22
C LEU A 422 -15.45 -5.44 -8.18
N ILE A 423 -14.50 -4.55 -7.93
CA ILE A 423 -14.68 -3.41 -7.01
C ILE A 423 -15.79 -2.48 -7.53
N ALA A 424 -15.78 -2.15 -8.84
CA ALA A 424 -16.80 -1.30 -9.44
C ALA A 424 -18.22 -1.89 -9.32
N ARG A 425 -18.35 -3.22 -9.44
CA ARG A 425 -19.62 -3.94 -9.22
C ARG A 425 -20.04 -3.99 -7.76
N LEU A 426 -19.08 -4.24 -6.87
CA LEU A 426 -19.30 -4.26 -5.42
C LEU A 426 -19.91 -2.94 -4.94
N MET A 427 -19.39 -1.83 -5.44
CA MET A 427 -19.83 -0.49 -5.05
C MET A 427 -21.24 -0.14 -5.54
N LEU A 428 -21.73 -0.81 -6.56
CA LEU A 428 -23.12 -0.66 -7.04
C LEU A 428 -24.12 -1.40 -6.12
N GLN A 429 -23.65 -2.25 -5.21
CA GLN A 429 -24.50 -3.00 -4.30
C GLN A 429 -24.72 -2.20 -3.01
N PRO A 430 -25.97 -1.90 -2.65
CA PRO A 430 -26.25 -1.25 -1.36
C PRO A 430 -25.91 -2.22 -0.21
N ALA A 431 -24.99 -1.82 0.66
CA ALA A 431 -24.50 -2.61 1.77
C ALA A 431 -24.68 -1.87 3.10
N ASP A 432 -25.04 -2.58 4.15
CA ASP A 432 -24.97 -2.12 5.55
C ASP A 432 -23.65 -2.56 6.19
N VAL A 433 -23.16 -3.73 5.77
CA VAL A 433 -21.86 -4.30 6.17
C VAL A 433 -21.12 -4.76 4.92
N LEU A 434 -19.90 -4.30 4.77
CA LEU A 434 -18.98 -4.70 3.72
C LEU A 434 -17.90 -5.59 4.32
N MET A 435 -17.72 -6.78 3.77
CA MET A 435 -16.69 -7.73 4.18
C MET A 435 -15.73 -7.98 3.05
N LEU A 436 -14.46 -7.61 3.23
CA LEU A 436 -13.42 -7.72 2.21
C LEU A 436 -12.34 -8.70 2.67
N ASP A 437 -12.14 -9.78 1.89
CA ASP A 437 -11.08 -10.77 2.11
C ASP A 437 -10.00 -10.61 1.03
N GLU A 438 -8.83 -10.11 1.43
CA GLU A 438 -7.67 -9.81 0.58
C GLU A 438 -8.01 -9.00 -0.69
N PRO A 439 -8.70 -7.85 -0.57
CA PRO A 439 -9.10 -7.07 -1.74
C PRO A 439 -7.92 -6.40 -2.46
N THR A 440 -6.76 -6.36 -1.83
CA THR A 440 -5.55 -5.67 -2.33
C THR A 440 -4.72 -6.54 -3.28
N ASN A 441 -4.95 -7.84 -3.30
CA ASN A 441 -4.20 -8.76 -4.15
C ASN A 441 -4.33 -8.41 -5.64
N ASP A 442 -3.19 -8.34 -6.35
CA ASP A 442 -3.07 -8.01 -7.77
C ASP A 442 -3.53 -6.58 -8.16
N LEU A 443 -3.80 -5.69 -7.20
CA LEU A 443 -4.08 -4.29 -7.47
C LEU A 443 -2.79 -3.48 -7.57
N ASP A 444 -2.74 -2.57 -8.52
CA ASP A 444 -1.66 -1.57 -8.60
C ASP A 444 -1.94 -0.40 -7.64
N ILE A 445 -0.90 0.34 -7.32
CA ILE A 445 -0.97 1.45 -6.35
C ILE A 445 -2.08 2.46 -6.70
N PRO A 446 -2.26 2.91 -7.96
CA PRO A 446 -3.37 3.81 -8.30
C PRO A 446 -4.76 3.22 -8.01
N THR A 447 -4.92 1.91 -8.18
CA THR A 447 -6.19 1.22 -7.87
C THR A 447 -6.38 1.07 -6.36
N LEU A 448 -5.30 0.82 -5.62
CA LEU A 448 -5.33 0.80 -4.15
C LEU A 448 -5.74 2.15 -3.58
N ASP A 449 -5.22 3.26 -4.12
CA ASP A 449 -5.60 4.61 -3.70
C ASP A 449 -7.11 4.85 -3.91
N VAL A 450 -7.65 4.46 -5.07
CA VAL A 450 -9.10 4.55 -5.34
C VAL A 450 -9.91 3.68 -4.37
N LEU A 451 -9.47 2.44 -4.10
CA LEU A 451 -10.15 1.56 -3.14
C LEU A 451 -10.16 2.18 -1.75
N GLU A 452 -9.03 2.68 -1.29
CA GLU A 452 -8.83 3.28 0.02
C GLU A 452 -9.74 4.48 0.25
N ASP A 453 -9.74 5.45 -0.68
CA ASP A 453 -10.60 6.63 -0.59
C ASP A 453 -12.09 6.23 -0.50
N ASN A 454 -12.49 5.22 -1.28
CA ASN A 454 -13.85 4.72 -1.23
C ASN A 454 -14.20 4.03 0.09
N LEU A 455 -13.29 3.27 0.68
CA LEU A 455 -13.52 2.61 1.98
C LEU A 455 -13.57 3.62 3.13
N LEU A 456 -12.83 4.72 3.03
CA LEU A 456 -12.88 5.81 4.02
C LEU A 456 -14.23 6.54 4.02
N GLU A 457 -14.87 6.66 2.87
CA GLU A 457 -16.17 7.32 2.74
C GLU A 457 -17.35 6.38 3.01
N PHE A 458 -17.12 5.05 3.13
CA PHE A 458 -18.19 4.08 3.37
C PHE A 458 -18.85 4.30 4.74
N PRO A 459 -20.15 4.64 4.79
CA PRO A 459 -20.85 4.96 6.04
C PRO A 459 -21.38 3.75 6.79
N GLY A 460 -21.38 2.55 6.18
CA GLY A 460 -21.72 1.27 6.82
C GLY A 460 -20.60 0.73 7.70
N ALA A 461 -20.73 -0.51 8.12
CA ALA A 461 -19.64 -1.20 8.82
C ALA A 461 -18.75 -1.94 7.84
N LEU A 462 -17.45 -1.95 8.12
CA LEU A 462 -16.44 -2.64 7.32
C LEU A 462 -15.76 -3.72 8.15
N ILE A 463 -15.57 -4.90 7.55
CA ILE A 463 -14.63 -5.92 8.03
C ILE A 463 -13.61 -6.14 6.92
N LEU A 464 -12.33 -5.90 7.24
CA LEU A 464 -11.22 -5.94 6.28
C LEU A 464 -10.19 -6.98 6.71
N VAL A 465 -9.95 -7.94 5.85
CA VAL A 465 -8.79 -8.86 5.93
C VAL A 465 -7.83 -8.46 4.84
N THR A 466 -6.63 -8.05 5.18
CA THR A 466 -5.57 -7.77 4.20
C THR A 466 -4.21 -7.86 4.84
N HIS A 467 -3.20 -8.10 4.01
CA HIS A 467 -1.79 -8.03 4.37
C HIS A 467 -1.18 -6.65 4.04
N ASP A 468 -1.93 -5.77 3.37
CA ASP A 468 -1.54 -4.38 3.15
C ASP A 468 -1.67 -3.57 4.45
N ARG A 469 -0.51 -3.39 5.11
CA ARG A 469 -0.39 -2.68 6.39
C ARG A 469 -0.74 -1.19 6.27
N TRP A 470 -0.52 -0.59 5.11
CA TRP A 470 -0.87 0.80 4.84
C TRP A 470 -2.39 0.98 4.81
N LEU A 471 -3.08 0.10 4.08
CA LEU A 471 -4.54 0.12 4.01
C LEU A 471 -5.18 -0.17 5.37
N LEU A 472 -4.65 -1.15 6.12
CA LEU A 472 -5.12 -1.45 7.48
C LEU A 472 -5.03 -0.24 8.40
N ASP A 473 -3.89 0.42 8.43
CA ASP A 473 -3.61 1.54 9.34
C ASP A 473 -4.49 2.76 9.00
N ARG A 474 -4.71 3.02 7.71
CA ARG A 474 -5.48 4.16 7.25
C ARG A 474 -7.00 3.97 7.34
N VAL A 475 -7.48 2.77 7.09
CA VAL A 475 -8.93 2.49 6.99
C VAL A 475 -9.52 1.97 8.30
N SER A 476 -8.80 1.13 9.06
CA SER A 476 -9.37 0.46 10.25
C SER A 476 -9.44 1.40 11.44
N THR A 477 -10.56 1.35 12.17
CA THR A 477 -10.76 2.08 13.45
C THR A 477 -10.50 1.20 14.66
N MET A 478 -10.40 -0.12 14.48
CA MET A 478 -10.08 -1.12 15.49
C MET A 478 -9.51 -2.35 14.80
N MET A 479 -8.68 -3.10 15.47
CA MET A 479 -8.04 -4.30 14.94
C MET A 479 -8.24 -5.49 15.86
N LEU A 480 -8.48 -6.66 15.29
CA LEU A 480 -8.60 -7.93 15.98
C LEU A 480 -7.57 -8.91 15.42
N ALA A 481 -6.62 -9.31 16.22
CA ALA A 481 -5.61 -10.29 15.84
C ALA A 481 -5.99 -11.69 16.31
N LEU A 482 -5.86 -12.67 15.39
CA LEU A 482 -6.11 -14.10 15.65
C LEU A 482 -4.77 -14.84 15.64
N ASP A 483 -4.45 -15.54 16.73
CA ASP A 483 -3.21 -16.32 16.87
C ASP A 483 -3.26 -17.71 16.19
N GLY A 484 -4.44 -18.08 15.68
CA GLY A 484 -4.68 -19.40 15.09
C GLY A 484 -4.71 -20.56 16.07
N ARG A 485 -4.73 -20.26 17.38
CA ARG A 485 -4.84 -21.25 18.50
C ARG A 485 -6.07 -20.99 19.36
N GLY A 486 -6.98 -20.14 18.89
CA GLY A 486 -8.23 -19.81 19.54
C GLY A 486 -8.22 -18.48 20.30
N LYS A 487 -7.10 -17.84 20.49
CA LYS A 487 -6.98 -16.54 21.13
C LYS A 487 -7.24 -15.42 20.13
N ALA A 488 -8.03 -14.43 20.53
CA ALA A 488 -8.30 -13.22 19.78
C ALA A 488 -7.96 -12.01 20.67
N GLU A 489 -7.16 -11.08 20.17
CA GLU A 489 -6.71 -9.90 20.91
C GLU A 489 -7.05 -8.62 20.15
N TRP A 490 -7.52 -7.61 20.89
CA TRP A 490 -7.88 -6.31 20.37
C TRP A 490 -6.70 -5.34 20.40
N PHE A 491 -6.55 -4.57 19.34
CA PHE A 491 -5.55 -3.50 19.20
C PHE A 491 -6.21 -2.24 18.64
N ALA A 492 -5.70 -1.08 19.04
CA ALA A 492 -6.20 0.19 18.55
C ALA A 492 -5.70 0.46 17.11
N ASP A 493 -4.43 0.12 16.83
CA ASP A 493 -3.76 0.34 15.56
C ASP A 493 -2.74 -0.77 15.26
N PHE A 494 -2.17 -0.71 14.06
CA PHE A 494 -1.17 -1.70 13.60
C PHE A 494 0.14 -1.61 14.39
N ALA A 495 0.58 -0.41 14.76
CA ALA A 495 1.82 -0.22 15.50
C ALA A 495 1.78 -0.88 16.88
N GLN A 496 0.63 -0.84 17.55
CA GLN A 496 0.42 -1.52 18.83
C GLN A 496 0.53 -3.04 18.69
N TRP A 497 -0.04 -3.60 17.61
CA TRP A 497 0.08 -5.03 17.31
C TRP A 497 1.53 -5.42 17.01
N GLU A 498 2.24 -4.65 16.16
CA GLU A 498 3.65 -4.87 15.79
C GLU A 498 4.55 -4.88 17.04
N ALA A 499 4.41 -3.88 17.92
CA ALA A 499 5.12 -3.82 19.18
C ALA A 499 4.78 -4.98 20.15
N ALA A 500 3.58 -5.56 20.06
CA ALA A 500 3.20 -6.74 20.84
C ALA A 500 3.90 -8.00 20.30
N GLN A 501 4.04 -8.13 18.98
CA GLN A 501 4.75 -9.24 18.34
C GLN A 501 6.24 -9.22 18.67
N GLU A 502 6.90 -8.06 18.61
CA GLU A 502 8.31 -7.91 18.99
C GLU A 502 8.58 -8.32 20.44
N ARG A 503 7.67 -7.97 21.36
CA ARG A 503 7.75 -8.38 22.76
C ARG A 503 7.52 -9.87 22.97
N GLY A 504 6.65 -10.48 22.17
CA GLY A 504 6.36 -11.92 22.19
C GLY A 504 7.52 -12.77 21.62
N ALA A 505 8.23 -12.25 20.63
CA ALA A 505 9.41 -12.89 20.05
C ALA A 505 10.63 -12.84 20.99
N SER A 506 10.69 -11.84 21.87
CA SER A 506 11.66 -11.78 22.98
C SER A 506 11.11 -12.63 24.15
N GLY A 507 11.15 -13.95 24.03
CA GLY A 507 10.75 -14.88 25.09
C GLY A 507 11.49 -14.57 26.39
N PRO A 508 10.95 -14.93 27.59
CA PRO A 508 11.60 -14.65 28.84
C PRO A 508 12.96 -15.33 28.87
N SER A 509 14.01 -14.55 28.72
CA SER A 509 15.36 -14.98 29.06
C SER A 509 15.34 -15.25 30.56
N ASP A 510 15.40 -16.53 30.94
CA ASP A 510 15.62 -16.93 32.33
C ASP A 510 16.77 -16.10 32.92
N PRO A 511 16.57 -15.47 34.06
CA PRO A 511 17.66 -14.75 34.69
C PRO A 511 18.69 -15.75 35.18
N ALA A 512 19.89 -15.73 34.57
CA ALA A 512 21.02 -16.46 35.06
C ALA A 512 21.32 -16.06 36.54
N PRO A 513 21.68 -17.00 37.42
CA PRO A 513 21.83 -16.72 38.85
C PRO A 513 23.00 -15.73 39.06
N ALA A 514 22.66 -14.58 39.60
CA ALA A 514 23.61 -13.54 39.96
C ALA A 514 24.51 -14.03 41.11
N ARG A 515 25.81 -14.16 40.82
CA ARG A 515 26.85 -14.28 41.87
C ARG A 515 26.93 -12.96 42.62
N ALA A 516 26.75 -13.05 43.93
CA ALA A 516 26.90 -11.95 44.85
C ALA A 516 28.31 -11.37 44.80
N ALA A 517 28.41 -10.08 44.54
CA ALA A 517 29.58 -9.26 44.89
C ALA A 517 29.07 -8.03 45.64
N HIS A 518 29.42 -8.00 46.93
CA HIS A 518 29.33 -6.81 47.76
C HIS A 518 30.19 -5.68 47.16
N ASN A 519 29.57 -4.53 46.95
CA ASN A 519 30.29 -3.27 47.16
C ASN A 519 29.32 -2.12 47.46
N SER A 520 29.59 -1.48 48.60
CA SER A 520 28.89 -0.34 49.15
C SER A 520 29.29 0.95 48.42
N GLY A 521 28.31 1.62 47.78
CA GLY A 521 28.44 2.97 47.23
C GLY A 521 27.10 3.74 47.41
N PRO A 522 27.10 5.07 47.52
CA PRO A 522 26.01 5.84 48.12
C PRO A 522 24.72 5.85 47.26
N LYS A 523 23.58 5.72 47.92
CA LYS A 523 22.23 5.74 47.34
C LYS A 523 21.98 7.01 46.54
N PRO A 524 21.53 6.93 45.28
CA PRO A 524 20.95 8.06 44.56
C PRO A 524 19.56 8.38 45.13
N LYS A 525 19.27 9.65 45.33
CA LYS A 525 17.97 10.15 45.75
C LYS A 525 16.90 9.74 44.70
N GLN A 526 15.86 9.05 45.12
CA GLN A 526 14.69 8.74 44.33
C GLN A 526 14.07 10.04 43.79
N ALA A 527 14.09 10.21 42.47
CA ALA A 527 13.28 11.24 41.80
C ALA A 527 11.80 10.95 42.05
N ARG A 528 11.06 11.93 42.53
CA ARG A 528 9.62 11.86 42.73
C ARG A 528 8.95 11.66 41.36
N LYS A 529 8.35 10.49 41.12
CA LYS A 529 7.54 10.18 39.95
C LYS A 529 6.16 10.82 40.16
N GLY A 530 5.85 11.86 39.41
CA GLY A 530 4.57 12.57 39.40
C GLY A 530 4.73 14.05 39.06
N LEU A 531 3.67 14.68 38.60
CA LEU A 531 3.64 16.12 38.34
C LEU A 531 4.00 16.90 39.60
N SER A 532 4.88 17.87 39.50
CA SER A 532 5.13 18.84 40.58
C SER A 532 3.91 19.73 40.80
N HIS A 533 3.80 20.36 41.95
CA HIS A 533 2.65 21.26 42.26
C HIS A 533 2.51 22.42 41.24
N SER A 534 3.58 22.89 40.66
CA SER A 534 3.56 23.89 39.59
C SER A 534 3.07 23.28 38.26
N GLU A 535 3.50 22.09 37.90
CA GLU A 535 3.05 21.38 36.70
C GLU A 535 1.58 20.97 36.80
N GLN A 536 1.07 20.65 37.99
CA GLN A 536 -0.35 20.38 38.19
C GLN A 536 -1.20 21.64 37.97
N LYS A 537 -0.76 22.79 38.44
CA LYS A 537 -1.45 24.06 38.17
C LYS A 537 -1.37 24.49 36.71
N GLU A 538 -0.30 24.14 36.03
CA GLU A 538 -0.14 24.34 34.59
C GLU A 538 -1.09 23.42 33.81
N TRP A 539 -1.16 22.17 34.19
CA TRP A 539 -2.09 21.17 33.63
C TRP A 539 -3.55 21.64 33.71
N ASP A 540 -3.99 22.10 34.88
CA ASP A 540 -5.37 22.57 35.12
C ASP A 540 -5.77 23.80 34.29
N LYS A 541 -4.78 24.50 33.70
CA LYS A 541 -5.00 25.73 32.92
C LYS A 541 -4.71 25.57 31.42
N ILE A 542 -3.96 24.57 31.03
CA ILE A 542 -3.41 24.45 29.67
C ILE A 542 -4.51 24.26 28.63
N GLU A 543 -5.57 23.49 28.93
CA GLU A 543 -6.72 23.32 28.04
C GLU A 543 -7.42 24.66 27.74
N GLY A 544 -7.59 25.50 28.77
CA GLY A 544 -8.18 26.81 28.60
C GLY A 544 -7.27 27.79 27.83
N LEU A 545 -5.94 27.57 27.86
CA LEU A 545 -4.99 28.36 27.07
C LEU A 545 -4.98 27.90 25.59
N ILE A 546 -5.09 26.60 25.35
CA ILE A 546 -5.19 26.03 23.98
C ILE A 546 -6.44 26.58 23.29
N VAL A 547 -7.62 26.51 23.93
CA VAL A 547 -8.88 27.02 23.35
C VAL A 547 -8.77 28.53 23.02
N LYS A 548 -8.10 29.33 23.87
CA LYS A 548 -7.88 30.73 23.58
C LYS A 548 -6.92 30.96 22.42
N ALA A 549 -5.87 30.18 22.32
CA ALA A 549 -4.90 30.29 21.24
C ALA A 549 -5.52 29.85 19.88
N GLU A 550 -6.35 28.82 19.86
CA GLU A 550 -7.11 28.41 18.66
C GLU A 550 -8.11 29.47 18.21
N ALA A 551 -8.82 30.11 19.16
CA ALA A 551 -9.69 31.23 18.85
C ALA A 551 -8.90 32.44 18.29
N ALA A 552 -7.67 32.67 18.75
CA ALA A 552 -6.79 33.71 18.21
C ALA A 552 -6.36 33.38 16.78
N VAL A 553 -6.01 32.13 16.47
CA VAL A 553 -5.71 31.66 15.09
C VAL A 553 -6.90 31.90 14.17
N THR A 554 -8.10 31.52 14.59
CA THR A 554 -9.34 31.73 13.81
C THR A 554 -9.59 33.21 13.54
N THR A 555 -9.35 34.07 14.55
CA THR A 555 -9.50 35.54 14.41
C THR A 555 -8.46 36.12 13.46
N CYS A 556 -7.20 35.68 13.55
CA CYS A 556 -6.14 36.14 12.65
C CYS A 556 -6.39 35.63 11.21
N GLN A 557 -6.91 34.42 11.05
CA GLN A 557 -7.27 33.87 9.75
C GLN A 557 -8.39 34.66 9.07
N ALA A 558 -9.47 34.95 9.79
CA ALA A 558 -10.54 35.81 9.29
C ALA A 558 -10.05 37.23 8.95
N ALA A 559 -9.07 37.74 9.69
CA ALA A 559 -8.48 39.04 9.42
C ALA A 559 -7.57 39.06 8.18
N THR A 560 -7.01 37.92 7.73
CA THR A 560 -6.25 37.80 6.46
C THR A 560 -7.17 37.72 5.23
N GLU A 561 -8.42 37.28 5.41
CA GLU A 561 -9.43 37.15 4.34
C GLU A 561 -10.26 38.45 4.13
N ASP A 562 -10.02 39.50 4.89
CA ASP A 562 -10.75 40.77 4.76
C ASP A 562 -10.43 41.48 3.43
N PRO A 563 -11.43 41.66 2.54
CA PRO A 563 -11.23 42.26 1.22
C PRO A 563 -10.62 43.66 1.26
N ALA A 564 -10.80 44.40 2.36
CA ALA A 564 -10.27 45.74 2.53
C ALA A 564 -8.73 45.77 2.65
N VAL A 565 -8.10 44.66 3.02
CA VAL A 565 -6.66 44.56 3.25
C VAL A 565 -5.93 43.95 2.06
N MET A 566 -6.64 43.31 1.13
CA MET A 566 -6.05 42.68 -0.05
C MET A 566 -5.32 43.65 -1.00
N SER A 567 -5.58 44.95 -0.89
CA SER A 567 -4.93 45.99 -1.70
C SER A 567 -3.69 46.59 -1.05
N ASP A 568 -3.41 46.31 0.23
CA ASP A 568 -2.26 46.87 0.98
C ASP A 568 -1.28 45.73 1.36
N ALA A 569 -0.17 45.63 0.61
CA ALA A 569 0.82 44.57 0.80
C ALA A 569 1.50 44.63 2.20
N ALA A 570 1.67 45.80 2.79
CA ALA A 570 2.30 45.95 4.11
C ALA A 570 1.36 45.50 5.23
N ALA A 571 0.08 45.86 5.14
CA ALA A 571 -0.95 45.41 6.06
C ALA A 571 -1.19 43.90 5.97
N LEU A 572 -1.19 43.35 4.77
CA LEU A 572 -1.33 41.91 4.53
C LEU A 572 -0.16 41.11 5.13
N GLN A 573 1.08 41.56 4.94
CA GLN A 573 2.27 40.94 5.51
C GLN A 573 2.27 40.99 7.05
N ALA A 574 1.82 42.08 7.66
CA ALA A 574 1.69 42.16 9.12
C ALA A 574 0.67 41.14 9.66
N ARG A 575 -0.44 40.89 8.94
CA ARG A 575 -1.46 39.92 9.34
C ARG A 575 -1.00 38.48 9.18
N TYR A 576 -0.27 38.16 8.12
CA TYR A 576 0.36 36.84 7.99
C TYR A 576 1.40 36.58 9.09
N THR A 577 2.18 37.56 9.47
CA THR A 577 3.11 37.45 10.60
C THR A 577 2.37 37.18 11.92
N ALA A 578 1.25 37.87 12.15
CA ALA A 578 0.42 37.64 13.33
C ALA A 578 -0.23 36.25 13.33
N LEU A 579 -0.68 35.74 12.17
CA LEU A 579 -1.22 34.40 12.01
C LEU A 579 -0.15 33.34 12.31
N ALA A 580 1.04 33.48 11.74
CA ALA A 580 2.16 32.58 12.00
C ALA A 580 2.56 32.55 13.48
N ALA A 581 2.58 33.70 14.16
CA ALA A 581 2.86 33.77 15.58
C ALA A 581 1.77 33.07 16.43
N ALA A 582 0.50 33.24 16.06
CA ALA A 582 -0.60 32.52 16.73
C ALA A 582 -0.55 31.00 16.53
N GLN A 583 -0.21 30.54 15.34
CA GLN A 583 -0.02 29.09 15.05
C GLN A 583 1.15 28.53 15.87
N THR A 584 2.29 29.20 15.92
CA THR A 584 3.44 28.77 16.73
C THR A 584 3.08 28.68 18.22
N GLU A 585 2.25 29.56 18.74
CA GLU A 585 1.81 29.50 20.13
C GLU A 585 0.89 28.29 20.40
N VAL A 586 0.02 27.94 19.46
CA VAL A 586 -0.81 26.75 19.54
C VAL A 586 0.07 25.50 19.57
N GLU A 587 1.04 25.37 18.67
CA GLU A 587 1.99 24.23 18.64
C GLU A 587 2.79 24.11 19.94
N ARG A 588 3.25 25.23 20.48
CA ARG A 588 3.97 25.27 21.77
C ARG A 588 3.10 24.75 22.91
N LEU A 589 1.84 25.14 22.96
CA LEU A 589 0.89 24.72 24.01
C LEU A 589 0.54 23.24 23.88
N TYR A 590 0.36 22.71 22.68
CA TYR A 590 0.12 21.27 22.46
C TYR A 590 1.34 20.43 22.83
N THR A 591 2.55 20.84 22.45
CA THR A 591 3.79 20.16 22.85
C THR A 591 3.90 20.10 24.36
N ARG A 592 3.60 21.22 25.04
CA ARG A 592 3.66 21.28 26.51
C ARG A 592 2.56 20.43 27.18
N TRP A 593 1.39 20.40 26.61
CA TRP A 593 0.29 19.54 27.06
C TRP A 593 0.67 18.06 27.00
N THR A 594 1.26 17.62 25.87
CA THR A 594 1.75 16.24 25.69
C THR A 594 2.80 15.86 26.72
N GLU A 595 3.79 16.74 27.00
CA GLU A 595 4.81 16.48 28.03
C GLU A 595 4.21 16.29 29.42
N LEU A 596 3.20 17.09 29.76
CA LEU A 596 2.54 17.01 31.06
C LEU A 596 1.66 15.74 31.14
N GLU A 597 1.01 15.36 30.04
CA GLU A 597 0.20 14.15 29.95
C GLU A 597 1.06 12.88 30.09
N GLU A 598 2.20 12.81 29.41
CA GLU A 598 3.17 11.71 29.55
C GLU A 598 3.65 11.55 30.98
N LYS A 599 4.00 12.64 31.67
CA LYS A 599 4.40 12.62 33.09
C LYS A 599 3.29 12.14 34.00
N ARG A 600 2.03 12.51 33.70
CA ARG A 600 0.85 12.08 34.47
C ARG A 600 0.56 10.59 34.27
N THR A 601 0.66 10.10 33.05
CA THR A 601 0.43 8.70 32.69
C THR A 601 1.50 7.80 33.32
N GLN A 602 2.77 8.21 33.32
CA GLN A 602 3.88 7.50 34.00
C GLN A 602 3.69 7.45 35.52
N ALA A 603 2.99 8.41 36.12
CA ALA A 603 2.65 8.40 37.54
C ALA A 603 1.45 7.49 37.87
N GLY A 604 0.47 7.37 36.95
CA GLY A 604 -0.73 6.57 37.13
C GLY A 604 -0.47 5.04 37.07
N THR A 605 0.49 4.61 36.27
CA THR A 605 0.88 3.19 36.13
C THR A 605 1.65 2.65 37.34
N ALA A 606 2.08 3.50 38.29
CA ALA A 606 2.83 3.12 39.47
C ALA A 606 1.96 2.92 40.74
N SER A 607 0.63 3.06 40.67
CA SER A 607 -0.26 3.02 41.83
C SER A 607 -1.39 1.97 41.74
N THR A 608 -1.07 0.72 41.36
CA THR A 608 -1.92 -0.43 41.65
C THR A 608 -1.25 -1.30 42.71
N PRO A 609 -1.69 -1.30 43.95
CA PRO A 609 -1.19 -2.24 44.95
C PRO A 609 -1.81 -3.61 44.68
N SER A 610 -0.95 -4.63 44.59
CA SER A 610 -1.33 -6.03 44.74
C SER A 610 -2.07 -6.21 46.09
N SER A 611 -3.30 -6.66 46.05
CA SER A 611 -3.97 -7.23 47.23
C SER A 611 -4.72 -8.49 46.84
N VAL A 612 -4.16 -9.61 47.36
CA VAL A 612 -4.71 -10.93 47.72
C VAL A 612 -5.15 -11.84 46.58
#